data_e826d39eeaed9afb673dabf683d5ca88
#
_entry.id   e826d39eeaed9afb673dabf683d5ca88
#
_cell.length_a   1.000
_cell.length_b   1.000
_cell.length_c   1.000
_cell.angle_alpha   90.00
_cell.angle_beta   90.00
_cell.angle_gamma   90.00
#
_symmetry.space_group_name_H-M   'P 1'
#
loop_
_entity.id
_entity.type
_entity.pdbx_description
1 polymer ?
#
loop_
_entity_poly.entity_id
_entity_poly.type
_entity_poly.pdbx_seq_one_letter_code
_entity_poly.pdbx_strand_id
1 'polypeptide(L)'
;MIIEFEGKKADICEGVKIFDNVSIIGDVFIGEDSSVWFGSVLRGDLNSIKIGKRTNIQDLAIIHTYQPDATFPSGIPVIVGDDCTIGHRVTLHACTIGNRCLIGMGSVVLDNVIVGDDCFITASSLLPKGRKYPPMSLISGNPAKVVRPLQTKEIEAIKKEAEFYLQLKKRYL
;
A
#
# COMPACT_ATOMS: atom_id res chain seq x y z
N MET A 1 11.01 4.37 -13.76
CA MET A 1 11.68 5.69 -13.67
C MET A 1 11.76 6.11 -12.19
N ILE A 2 12.95 6.51 -11.71
CA ILE A 2 13.13 7.03 -10.34
C ILE A 2 13.54 8.48 -10.47
N ILE A 3 12.77 9.39 -9.86
CA ILE A 3 12.93 10.85 -10.00
C ILE A 3 13.18 11.45 -8.61
N GLU A 4 14.27 12.19 -8.49
CA GLU A 4 14.53 13.05 -7.34
C GLU A 4 13.61 14.29 -7.39
N PHE A 5 13.05 14.68 -6.25
CA PHE A 5 12.21 15.87 -6.12
C PHE A 5 12.63 16.68 -4.89
N GLU A 6 13.00 17.94 -5.08
CA GLU A 6 13.46 18.86 -4.02
C GLU A 6 14.54 18.26 -3.08
N GLY A 7 15.54 17.59 -3.68
CA GLY A 7 16.65 16.98 -2.96
C GLY A 7 16.31 15.65 -2.25
N LYS A 8 15.09 15.15 -2.39
CA LYS A 8 14.66 13.85 -1.88
C LYS A 8 14.65 12.80 -2.98
N LYS A 9 15.30 11.69 -2.72
CA LYS A 9 15.40 10.54 -3.62
C LYS A 9 14.91 9.29 -2.92
N ALA A 10 14.33 8.39 -3.70
CA ALA A 10 13.86 7.11 -3.17
C ALA A 10 14.99 6.30 -2.52
N ASP A 11 14.72 5.76 -1.33
CA ASP A 11 15.55 4.83 -0.60
C ASP A 11 14.98 3.42 -0.78
N ILE A 12 15.73 2.57 -1.51
CA ILE A 12 15.26 1.26 -1.94
C ILE A 12 16.20 0.21 -1.35
N CYS A 13 15.66 -0.62 -0.45
CA CYS A 13 16.41 -1.63 0.24
C CYS A 13 16.81 -2.82 -0.65
N GLU A 14 17.66 -3.70 -0.09
CA GLU A 14 18.10 -4.91 -0.76
C GLU A 14 16.94 -5.84 -1.11
N GLY A 15 17.07 -6.58 -2.20
CA GLY A 15 16.08 -7.56 -2.67
C GLY A 15 14.80 -6.96 -3.26
N VAL A 16 14.64 -5.63 -3.28
CA VAL A 16 13.48 -4.99 -3.90
C VAL A 16 13.51 -5.18 -5.41
N LYS A 17 12.38 -5.59 -6.01
CA LYS A 17 12.20 -5.66 -7.47
C LYS A 17 11.26 -4.56 -7.94
N ILE A 18 11.75 -3.71 -8.84
CA ILE A 18 10.94 -2.68 -9.52
C ILE A 18 10.82 -3.09 -10.97
N PHE A 19 9.58 -3.25 -11.41
CA PHE A 19 9.27 -3.67 -12.78
C PHE A 19 9.20 -2.49 -13.75
N ASP A 20 9.02 -2.80 -15.05
CA ASP A 20 9.03 -1.79 -16.11
C ASP A 20 7.86 -0.80 -15.96
N ASN A 21 8.10 0.42 -16.44
CA ASN A 21 7.15 1.54 -16.44
C ASN A 21 6.67 1.99 -15.05
N VAL A 22 7.32 1.54 -13.96
CA VAL A 22 7.08 2.07 -12.61
C VAL A 22 7.69 3.48 -12.51
N SER A 23 6.94 4.40 -11.88
CA SER A 23 7.42 5.75 -11.53
C SER A 23 7.50 5.92 -10.02
N ILE A 24 8.68 6.24 -9.50
CA ILE A 24 8.93 6.52 -8.07
C ILE A 24 9.50 7.93 -7.98
N ILE A 25 8.83 8.83 -7.28
CA ILE A 25 9.16 10.24 -7.22
C ILE A 25 9.31 10.71 -5.77
N GLY A 26 10.40 11.40 -5.45
CA GLY A 26 10.62 12.08 -4.17
C GLY A 26 10.90 11.18 -2.99
N ASP A 27 10.30 11.50 -1.84
CA ASP A 27 10.51 10.86 -0.54
C ASP A 27 9.79 9.51 -0.44
N VAL A 28 10.40 8.46 -0.98
CA VAL A 28 9.83 7.10 -0.99
C VAL A 28 10.82 6.11 -0.41
N PHE A 29 10.43 5.41 0.64
CA PHE A 29 11.16 4.28 1.21
C PHE A 29 10.48 2.96 0.83
N ILE A 30 11.26 1.97 0.38
CA ILE A 30 10.78 0.63 0.05
C ILE A 30 11.63 -0.40 0.79
N GLY A 31 11.00 -1.12 1.73
CA GLY A 31 11.63 -2.11 2.58
C GLY A 31 12.06 -3.38 1.83
N GLU A 32 12.96 -4.12 2.48
CA GLU A 32 13.61 -5.32 1.96
C GLU A 32 12.62 -6.31 1.33
N ASP A 33 13.04 -6.92 0.24
CA ASP A 33 12.32 -7.97 -0.46
C ASP A 33 10.92 -7.59 -1.01
N SER A 34 10.56 -6.32 -0.98
CA SER A 34 9.30 -5.85 -1.58
C SER A 34 9.35 -5.83 -3.11
N SER A 35 8.21 -5.65 -3.75
CA SER A 35 8.11 -5.54 -5.20
C SER A 35 7.10 -4.49 -5.63
N VAL A 36 7.44 -3.73 -6.69
CA VAL A 36 6.55 -2.75 -7.33
C VAL A 36 6.38 -3.15 -8.79
N TRP A 37 5.14 -3.46 -9.14
CA TRP A 37 4.78 -4.08 -10.41
C TRP A 37 4.42 -3.05 -11.49
N PHE A 38 4.28 -3.52 -12.71
CA PHE A 38 4.24 -2.73 -13.94
C PHE A 38 3.30 -1.52 -13.89
N GLY A 39 3.80 -0.37 -14.31
CA GLY A 39 3.03 0.85 -14.48
C GLY A 39 2.54 1.52 -13.19
N SER A 40 2.94 1.03 -12.01
CA SER A 40 2.57 1.65 -10.74
C SER A 40 3.28 2.98 -10.52
N VAL A 41 2.64 3.91 -9.79
CA VAL A 41 3.17 5.24 -9.46
C VAL A 41 3.19 5.44 -7.96
N LEU A 42 4.38 5.69 -7.39
CA LEU A 42 4.60 6.08 -6.01
C LEU A 42 5.14 7.52 -6.01
N ARG A 43 4.30 8.49 -5.66
CA ARG A 43 4.66 9.90 -5.73
C ARG A 43 4.70 10.55 -4.34
N GLY A 44 5.91 10.59 -3.75
CA GLY A 44 6.22 11.19 -2.45
C GLY A 44 6.78 12.61 -2.59
N ASP A 45 6.12 13.47 -3.37
CA ASP A 45 6.51 14.87 -3.62
C ASP A 45 5.98 15.85 -2.55
N LEU A 46 4.81 15.58 -1.99
CA LEU A 46 4.19 16.44 -0.96
C LEU A 46 4.46 15.96 0.47
N ASN A 47 4.71 14.66 0.64
CA ASN A 47 5.03 14.01 1.91
C ASN A 47 5.70 12.66 1.63
N SER A 48 6.08 11.90 2.68
CA SER A 48 6.75 10.63 2.53
C SER A 48 5.82 9.46 2.22
N ILE A 49 6.32 8.50 1.46
CA ILE A 49 5.73 7.17 1.28
C ILE A 49 6.66 6.14 1.91
N LYS A 50 6.14 5.30 2.81
CA LYS A 50 6.89 4.20 3.41
C LYS A 50 6.20 2.88 3.12
N ILE A 51 6.88 2.01 2.38
CA ILE A 51 6.47 0.63 2.11
C ILE A 51 7.32 -0.30 2.97
N GLY A 52 6.69 -1.17 3.72
CA GLY A 52 7.34 -2.17 4.57
C GLY A 52 8.05 -3.26 3.78
N LYS A 53 8.51 -4.29 4.49
CA LYS A 53 9.26 -5.42 3.92
C LYS A 53 8.31 -6.46 3.32
N ARG A 54 8.77 -7.20 2.30
CA ARG A 54 8.05 -8.31 1.65
C ARG A 54 6.62 -7.94 1.23
N THR A 55 6.42 -6.65 0.94
CA THR A 55 5.14 -6.08 0.49
C THR A 55 5.15 -5.96 -1.02
N ASN A 56 4.05 -6.37 -1.67
CA ASN A 56 3.91 -6.24 -3.10
C ASN A 56 2.88 -5.16 -3.46
N ILE A 57 3.29 -4.26 -4.35
CA ILE A 57 2.46 -3.21 -4.95
C ILE A 57 2.19 -3.64 -6.39
N GLN A 58 0.99 -4.14 -6.65
CA GLN A 58 0.66 -4.74 -7.94
C GLN A 58 0.41 -3.70 -9.03
N ASP A 59 0.25 -4.18 -10.26
CA ASP A 59 0.23 -3.37 -11.47
C ASP A 59 -0.76 -2.20 -11.40
N LEU A 60 -0.33 -1.06 -11.95
CA LEU A 60 -1.13 0.16 -12.09
C LEU A 60 -1.65 0.74 -10.75
N ALA A 61 -1.05 0.36 -9.63
CA ALA A 61 -1.39 0.98 -8.35
C ALA A 61 -0.89 2.43 -8.30
N ILE A 62 -1.67 3.31 -7.66
CA ILE A 62 -1.34 4.72 -7.48
C ILE A 62 -1.23 5.02 -5.99
N ILE A 63 -0.08 5.50 -5.55
CA ILE A 63 0.19 5.87 -4.15
C ILE A 63 0.63 7.33 -4.10
N HIS A 64 -0.13 8.15 -3.37
CA HIS A 64 0.15 9.57 -3.23
C HIS A 64 -0.16 10.09 -1.83
N THR A 65 0.45 11.18 -1.46
CA THR A 65 0.45 11.77 -0.12
C THR A 65 -0.40 13.05 -0.07
N TYR A 66 -0.61 13.59 1.14
CA TYR A 66 -1.32 14.86 1.34
C TYR A 66 -0.38 15.93 1.87
N GLN A 67 -0.46 17.13 1.28
CA GLN A 67 0.37 18.27 1.66
C GLN A 67 0.02 18.81 3.07
N PRO A 68 0.94 19.53 3.72
CA PRO A 68 0.62 20.30 4.93
C PRO A 68 -0.48 21.32 4.69
N ASP A 69 -1.42 21.42 5.64
CA ASP A 69 -2.47 22.45 5.69
C ASP A 69 -2.81 22.83 7.14
N ALA A 70 -3.82 23.67 7.33
CA ALA A 70 -4.25 24.11 8.67
C ALA A 70 -4.80 22.95 9.54
N THR A 71 -5.38 21.92 8.93
CA THR A 71 -5.93 20.75 9.63
C THR A 71 -4.85 19.72 9.91
N PHE A 72 -3.90 19.55 8.99
CA PHE A 72 -2.78 18.62 9.06
C PHE A 72 -1.47 19.37 8.83
N PRO A 73 -0.91 20.05 9.87
CA PRO A 73 0.28 20.91 9.70
C PRO A 73 1.53 20.19 9.18
N SER A 74 1.62 18.88 9.37
CA SER A 74 2.72 18.04 8.82
C SER A 74 2.32 17.33 7.53
N GLY A 75 1.13 17.58 6.98
CA GLY A 75 0.56 16.75 5.92
C GLY A 75 0.24 15.34 6.39
N ILE A 76 -0.07 14.44 5.46
CA ILE A 76 -0.35 13.04 5.78
C ILE A 76 0.47 12.15 4.83
N PRO A 77 1.39 11.33 5.36
CA PRO A 77 2.16 10.36 4.58
C PRO A 77 1.28 9.18 4.13
N VAL A 78 1.83 8.33 3.29
CA VAL A 78 1.34 6.97 3.12
C VAL A 78 2.28 6.01 3.82
N ILE A 79 1.70 5.14 4.66
CA ILE A 79 2.43 4.07 5.35
C ILE A 79 1.76 2.75 5.02
N VAL A 80 2.53 1.79 4.51
CA VAL A 80 2.10 0.41 4.29
C VAL A 80 3.04 -0.49 5.08
N GLY A 81 2.48 -1.36 5.88
CA GLY A 81 3.23 -2.29 6.72
C GLY A 81 3.94 -3.41 5.95
N ASP A 82 4.44 -4.37 6.70
CA ASP A 82 5.14 -5.54 6.18
C ASP A 82 4.16 -6.62 5.71
N ASP A 83 4.63 -7.48 4.78
CA ASP A 83 3.89 -8.65 4.29
C ASP A 83 2.49 -8.32 3.74
N CYS A 84 2.35 -7.16 3.10
CA CYS A 84 1.09 -6.70 2.51
C CYS A 84 0.99 -7.02 1.03
N THR A 85 -0.25 -7.21 0.56
CA THR A 85 -0.60 -7.26 -0.85
C THR A 85 -1.49 -6.09 -1.21
N ILE A 86 -0.98 -5.18 -2.03
CA ILE A 86 -1.73 -4.06 -2.60
C ILE A 86 -2.10 -4.44 -4.03
N GLY A 87 -3.36 -4.81 -4.21
CA GLY A 87 -3.88 -5.39 -5.45
C GLY A 87 -3.84 -4.44 -6.66
N HIS A 88 -4.00 -5.01 -7.85
CA HIS A 88 -3.96 -4.26 -9.11
C HIS A 88 -4.89 -3.04 -9.10
N ARG A 89 -4.44 -1.90 -9.60
CA ARG A 89 -5.19 -0.63 -9.71
C ARG A 89 -5.74 -0.10 -8.39
N VAL A 90 -5.12 -0.46 -7.26
CA VAL A 90 -5.46 0.15 -5.97
C VAL A 90 -4.97 1.58 -5.93
N THR A 91 -5.77 2.48 -5.36
CA THR A 91 -5.35 3.85 -5.04
C THR A 91 -5.23 3.99 -3.53
N LEU A 92 -4.02 4.34 -3.06
CA LEU A 92 -3.76 4.74 -1.68
C LEU A 92 -3.44 6.23 -1.65
N HIS A 93 -4.25 7.01 -0.94
CA HIS A 93 -4.00 8.44 -0.79
C HIS A 93 -3.95 8.81 0.68
N ALA A 94 -2.75 9.28 1.14
CA ALA A 94 -2.56 9.82 2.48
C ALA A 94 -3.13 8.94 3.61
N CYS A 95 -2.75 7.65 3.67
CA CYS A 95 -3.37 6.67 4.57
C CYS A 95 -2.34 5.74 5.22
N THR A 96 -2.78 5.01 6.23
CA THR A 96 -1.97 3.99 6.90
C THR A 96 -2.62 2.62 6.76
N ILE A 97 -1.85 1.66 6.27
CA ILE A 97 -2.20 0.23 6.17
C ILE A 97 -1.26 -0.52 7.11
N GLY A 98 -1.82 -1.29 8.02
CA GLY A 98 -1.08 -2.15 8.94
C GLY A 98 -0.35 -3.30 8.23
N ASN A 99 0.22 -4.21 9.02
CA ASN A 99 0.95 -5.36 8.50
C ASN A 99 -0.01 -6.48 8.04
N ARG A 100 0.47 -7.32 7.13
CA ARG A 100 -0.25 -8.52 6.67
C ARG A 100 -1.67 -8.22 6.20
N CYS A 101 -1.83 -7.13 5.46
CA CYS A 101 -3.10 -6.73 4.87
C CYS A 101 -3.17 -7.11 3.40
N LEU A 102 -4.38 -7.47 2.96
CA LEU A 102 -4.70 -7.62 1.55
C LEU A 102 -5.70 -6.55 1.15
N ILE A 103 -5.29 -5.68 0.23
CA ILE A 103 -6.12 -4.64 -0.36
C ILE A 103 -6.56 -5.14 -1.74
N GLY A 104 -7.84 -5.48 -1.86
CA GLY A 104 -8.38 -6.04 -3.10
C GLY A 104 -8.33 -5.08 -4.29
N MET A 105 -8.21 -5.64 -5.48
CA MET A 105 -8.06 -4.93 -6.76
C MET A 105 -9.06 -3.77 -6.92
N GLY A 106 -8.58 -2.63 -7.43
CA GLY A 106 -9.41 -1.47 -7.75
C GLY A 106 -10.00 -0.75 -6.54
N SER A 107 -9.57 -1.09 -5.32
CA SER A 107 -10.02 -0.38 -4.12
C SER A 107 -9.39 1.01 -4.02
N VAL A 108 -10.09 1.93 -3.37
CA VAL A 108 -9.65 3.30 -3.12
C VAL A 108 -9.63 3.55 -1.61
N VAL A 109 -8.47 3.93 -1.08
CA VAL A 109 -8.29 4.30 0.32
C VAL A 109 -7.98 5.78 0.40
N LEU A 110 -8.86 6.54 1.04
CA LEU A 110 -8.79 8.01 1.09
C LEU A 110 -8.01 8.52 2.32
N ASP A 111 -7.87 9.85 2.39
CA ASP A 111 -7.04 10.55 3.36
C ASP A 111 -7.36 10.20 4.81
N ASN A 112 -6.31 10.09 5.61
CA ASN A 112 -6.39 9.84 7.04
C ASN A 112 -7.18 8.56 7.41
N VAL A 113 -7.26 7.60 6.48
CA VAL A 113 -7.75 6.25 6.78
C VAL A 113 -6.65 5.47 7.48
N ILE A 114 -7.03 4.73 8.52
CA ILE A 114 -6.15 3.81 9.24
C ILE A 114 -6.77 2.41 9.20
N VAL A 115 -6.05 1.46 8.62
CA VAL A 115 -6.40 0.04 8.60
C VAL A 115 -5.45 -0.69 9.53
N GLY A 116 -6.00 -1.45 10.48
CA GLY A 116 -5.21 -2.26 11.41
C GLY A 116 -4.56 -3.46 10.72
N ASP A 117 -3.76 -4.22 11.48
CA ASP A 117 -3.09 -5.42 11.00
C ASP A 117 -4.07 -6.55 10.61
N ASP A 118 -3.59 -7.46 9.75
CA ASP A 118 -4.32 -8.67 9.38
C ASP A 118 -5.72 -8.39 8.79
N CYS A 119 -5.89 -7.32 8.01
CA CYS A 119 -7.16 -6.97 7.39
C CYS A 119 -7.25 -7.42 5.93
N PHE A 120 -8.48 -7.76 5.52
CA PHE A 120 -8.84 -8.00 4.13
C PHE A 120 -9.86 -6.97 3.65
N ILE A 121 -9.48 -6.17 2.67
CA ILE A 121 -10.36 -5.24 1.95
C ILE A 121 -10.74 -5.90 0.63
N THR A 122 -12.04 -6.11 0.40
CA THR A 122 -12.51 -6.73 -0.85
C THR A 122 -12.29 -5.81 -2.05
N ALA A 123 -12.21 -6.40 -3.24
CA ALA A 123 -12.04 -5.64 -4.47
C ALA A 123 -13.10 -4.55 -4.65
N SER A 124 -12.73 -3.44 -5.30
CA SER A 124 -13.60 -2.29 -5.60
C SER A 124 -14.24 -1.61 -4.38
N SER A 125 -13.62 -1.72 -3.22
CA SER A 125 -14.06 -1.03 -2.01
C SER A 125 -13.59 0.41 -1.98
N LEU A 126 -14.43 1.32 -1.45
CA LEU A 126 -14.07 2.72 -1.19
C LEU A 126 -14.03 2.96 0.32
N LEU A 127 -12.84 3.21 0.87
CA LEU A 127 -12.65 3.54 2.28
C LEU A 127 -12.69 5.07 2.45
N PRO A 128 -13.76 5.62 3.06
CA PRO A 128 -13.95 7.06 3.19
C PRO A 128 -12.91 7.71 4.13
N LYS A 129 -12.58 8.96 3.83
CA LYS A 129 -11.66 9.80 4.60
C LYS A 129 -11.88 9.72 6.12
N GLY A 130 -10.78 9.62 6.88
CA GLY A 130 -10.76 9.68 8.34
C GLY A 130 -11.28 8.43 9.05
N ARG A 131 -11.65 7.37 8.33
CA ARG A 131 -12.13 6.12 8.94
C ARG A 131 -10.97 5.30 9.52
N LYS A 132 -11.28 4.65 10.64
CA LYS A 132 -10.38 3.68 11.28
C LYS A 132 -11.03 2.31 11.26
N TYR A 133 -10.30 1.32 10.80
CA TYR A 133 -10.75 -0.07 10.71
C TYR A 133 -9.91 -0.92 11.67
N PRO A 134 -10.56 -1.66 12.59
CA PRO A 134 -9.84 -2.48 13.56
C PRO A 134 -9.09 -3.64 12.89
N PRO A 135 -8.04 -4.19 13.54
CA PRO A 135 -7.32 -5.33 13.00
C PRO A 135 -8.21 -6.56 12.84
N MET A 136 -7.75 -7.51 12.04
CA MET A 136 -8.42 -8.80 11.75
C MET A 136 -9.84 -8.63 11.20
N SER A 137 -10.06 -7.64 10.33
CA SER A 137 -11.37 -7.29 9.79
C SER A 137 -11.51 -7.62 8.32
N LEU A 138 -12.66 -8.19 7.95
CA LEU A 138 -13.15 -8.16 6.57
C LEU A 138 -13.86 -6.82 6.34
N ILE A 139 -13.36 -6.06 5.37
CA ILE A 139 -13.84 -4.72 5.05
C ILE A 139 -14.34 -4.73 3.60
N SER A 140 -15.56 -4.24 3.36
CA SER A 140 -16.17 -4.31 2.03
C SER A 140 -17.14 -3.18 1.76
N GLY A 141 -17.28 -2.81 0.51
CA GLY A 141 -18.34 -1.94 -0.01
C GLY A 141 -17.89 -0.55 -0.46
N ASN A 142 -18.85 0.20 -0.97
CA ASN A 142 -18.73 1.61 -1.37
C ASN A 142 -19.96 2.40 -0.86
N PRO A 143 -19.84 3.13 0.28
CA PRO A 143 -18.69 3.25 1.18
C PRO A 143 -18.43 1.96 1.97
N ALA A 144 -17.15 1.66 2.21
CA ALA A 144 -16.73 0.43 2.89
C ALA A 144 -17.04 0.43 4.38
N LYS A 145 -17.42 -0.75 4.89
CA LYS A 145 -17.70 -1.00 6.31
C LYS A 145 -17.01 -2.30 6.74
N VAL A 146 -16.79 -2.44 8.04
CA VAL A 146 -16.44 -3.75 8.62
C VAL A 146 -17.64 -4.67 8.47
N VAL A 147 -17.45 -5.78 7.79
CA VAL A 147 -18.49 -6.80 7.57
C VAL A 147 -18.52 -7.78 8.74
N ARG A 148 -17.33 -8.26 9.13
CA ARG A 148 -17.12 -9.20 10.23
C ARG A 148 -15.62 -9.32 10.56
N PRO A 149 -15.26 -9.93 11.70
CA PRO A 149 -13.89 -10.38 11.93
C PRO A 149 -13.48 -11.44 10.90
N LEU A 150 -12.18 -11.48 10.58
CA LEU A 150 -11.59 -12.55 9.77
C LEU A 150 -11.43 -13.83 10.61
N GLN A 151 -11.56 -14.96 9.92
CA GLN A 151 -11.22 -16.27 10.48
C GLN A 151 -9.73 -16.56 10.32
N THR A 152 -9.15 -17.40 11.17
CA THR A 152 -7.73 -17.77 11.11
C THR A 152 -7.30 -18.25 9.73
N LYS A 153 -8.10 -19.07 9.06
CA LYS A 153 -7.83 -19.58 7.70
C LYS A 153 -7.74 -18.46 6.65
N GLU A 154 -8.48 -17.36 6.84
CA GLU A 154 -8.46 -16.21 5.92
C GLU A 154 -7.19 -15.39 6.13
N ILE A 155 -6.78 -15.19 7.39
CA ILE A 155 -5.50 -14.54 7.71
C ILE A 155 -4.32 -15.34 7.14
N GLU A 156 -4.35 -16.66 7.25
CA GLU A 156 -3.34 -17.52 6.65
C GLU A 156 -3.33 -17.44 5.10
N ALA A 157 -4.50 -17.27 4.47
CA ALA A 157 -4.59 -17.09 3.03
C ALA A 157 -3.96 -15.75 2.58
N ILE A 158 -4.17 -14.67 3.34
CA ILE A 158 -3.54 -13.36 3.09
C ILE A 158 -2.02 -13.47 3.14
N LYS A 159 -1.47 -14.14 4.15
CA LYS A 159 -0.02 -14.35 4.28
C LYS A 159 0.54 -15.15 3.11
N LYS A 160 -0.16 -16.20 2.69
CA LYS A 160 0.24 -17.00 1.52
C LYS A 160 0.25 -16.19 0.23
N GLU A 161 -0.67 -15.25 0.07
CA GLU A 161 -0.69 -14.36 -1.09
C GLU A 161 0.55 -13.46 -1.14
N ALA A 162 0.93 -12.86 -0.02
CA ALA A 162 2.16 -12.06 0.05
C ALA A 162 3.41 -12.91 -0.25
N GLU A 163 3.49 -14.11 0.34
CA GLU A 163 4.56 -15.07 0.08
C GLU A 163 4.60 -15.51 -1.39
N PHE A 164 3.46 -15.74 -2.02
CA PHE A 164 3.38 -16.07 -3.44
C PHE A 164 4.05 -14.98 -4.30
N TYR A 165 3.75 -13.70 -4.06
CA TYR A 165 4.37 -12.59 -4.80
C TYR A 165 5.86 -12.44 -4.49
N LEU A 166 6.29 -12.74 -3.27
CA LEU A 166 7.71 -12.78 -2.90
C LEU A 166 8.47 -13.83 -3.74
N GLN A 167 7.88 -14.99 -3.99
CA GLN A 167 8.48 -16.02 -4.84
C GLN A 167 8.30 -15.70 -6.33
N LEU A 168 7.16 -15.15 -6.72
CA LEU A 168 6.86 -14.83 -8.12
C LEU A 168 7.87 -13.82 -8.69
N LYS A 169 8.21 -12.75 -7.94
CA LYS A 169 9.19 -11.75 -8.41
C LYS A 169 10.54 -12.35 -8.79
N LYS A 170 10.95 -13.45 -8.12
CA LYS A 170 12.23 -14.15 -8.39
C LYS A 170 12.24 -14.90 -9.72
N ARG A 171 11.08 -15.14 -10.31
CA ARG A 171 10.93 -15.85 -11.61
C ARG A 171 11.08 -14.91 -12.80
N TYR A 172 11.06 -13.60 -12.58
CA TYR A 172 11.33 -12.59 -13.59
C TYR A 172 12.83 -12.29 -13.60
N LEU A 173 13.46 -12.60 -14.72
CA LEU A 173 14.91 -12.44 -14.96
C LEU A 173 15.29 -10.98 -15.19
#